data_10062806a257a0887bca2a4766503769
#
_entry.id   10062806a257a0887bca2a4766503769
#
_cell.length_a   1.000
_cell.length_b   1.000
_cell.length_c   1.000
_cell.angle_alpha   90.00
_cell.angle_beta   90.00
_cell.angle_gamma   90.00
#
_symmetry.space_group_name_H-M   'P 1'
#
loop_
_entity.id
_entity.type
_entity.pdbx_description
1 polymer ?
#
loop_
_entity_poly.entity_id
_entity_poly.type
_entity_poly.pdbx_seq_one_letter_code
_entity_poly.pdbx_strand_id
1 'polypeptide(L)'
;MSTSSLRPSERVLLQRVRNQLIDYLEIAASFEAQRDFQTQAPETHVATEVLEQWADWVSSNWREELKTPTFSEQERNAITLFQSVWQDTHNTLVRPLPALDYIQLAPAWQQLRVAAEDCLRVFMLRGKLSDVEEAIG
;
A
#
# COMPACT_ATOMS: atom_id res chain seq x y z
N MET A 1 -25.69 -27.96 -8.22
CA MET A 1 -25.39 -27.35 -6.95
C MET A 1 -24.00 -26.77 -6.94
N SER A 2 -23.93 -25.52 -6.74
CA SER A 2 -22.68 -24.81 -6.80
C SER A 2 -22.05 -24.72 -5.41
N THR A 3 -20.73 -24.92 -5.34
CA THR A 3 -19.96 -24.66 -4.12
C THR A 3 -19.36 -23.28 -4.12
N SER A 4 -19.59 -22.49 -5.17
CA SER A 4 -18.99 -21.16 -5.31
C SER A 4 -19.41 -20.21 -4.20
N SER A 5 -20.57 -20.43 -3.58
CA SER A 5 -21.05 -19.60 -2.46
C SER A 5 -20.15 -19.67 -1.24
N LEU A 6 -19.30 -20.72 -1.14
CA LEU A 6 -18.38 -20.90 -0.02
C LEU A 6 -17.04 -20.21 -0.26
N ARG A 7 -16.81 -19.69 -1.46
CA ARG A 7 -15.57 -19.01 -1.83
C ARG A 7 -15.85 -17.55 -2.11
N PRO A 8 -14.96 -16.66 -1.67
CA PRO A 8 -15.08 -15.26 -2.10
C PRO A 8 -14.95 -15.16 -3.61
N SER A 9 -15.67 -14.26 -4.21
CA SER A 9 -15.53 -13.98 -5.63
C SER A 9 -14.18 -13.33 -5.90
N GLU A 10 -13.75 -13.37 -7.15
CA GLU A 10 -12.54 -12.69 -7.59
C GLU A 10 -12.59 -11.21 -7.22
N ARG A 11 -13.77 -10.59 -7.37
CA ARG A 11 -13.97 -9.18 -7.06
C ARG A 11 -13.82 -8.90 -5.55
N VAL A 12 -14.34 -9.77 -4.71
CA VAL A 12 -14.18 -9.64 -3.25
C VAL A 12 -12.70 -9.81 -2.86
N LEU A 13 -11.99 -10.75 -3.46
CA LEU A 13 -10.56 -10.91 -3.21
C LEU A 13 -9.80 -9.64 -3.59
N LEU A 14 -10.17 -9.02 -4.69
CA LEU A 14 -9.56 -7.78 -5.14
C LEU A 14 -9.89 -6.61 -4.19
N GLN A 15 -11.09 -6.58 -3.65
CA GLN A 15 -11.48 -5.60 -2.62
C GLN A 15 -10.62 -5.75 -1.36
N ARG A 16 -10.29 -6.98 -0.98
CA ARG A 16 -9.40 -7.24 0.16
C ARG A 16 -7.99 -6.73 -0.11
N VAL A 17 -7.48 -6.93 -1.32
CA VAL A 17 -6.17 -6.39 -1.72
C VAL A 17 -6.19 -4.87 -1.63
N ARG A 18 -7.24 -4.24 -2.12
CA ARG A 18 -7.39 -2.78 -2.05
C ARG A 18 -7.40 -2.29 -0.60
N ASN A 19 -8.07 -3.00 0.30
CA ASN A 19 -8.09 -2.66 1.72
C ASN A 19 -6.69 -2.79 2.34
N GLN A 20 -5.93 -3.81 1.93
CA GLN A 20 -4.55 -3.98 2.39
C GLN A 20 -3.65 -2.85 1.88
N LEU A 21 -3.88 -2.36 0.67
CA LEU A 21 -3.16 -1.19 0.16
C LEU A 21 -3.45 0.05 0.99
N ILE A 22 -4.70 0.24 1.40
CA ILE A 22 -5.05 1.36 2.28
C ILE A 22 -4.30 1.24 3.61
N ASP A 23 -4.29 0.05 4.23
CA ASP A 23 -3.57 -0.18 5.47
C ASP A 23 -2.07 0.11 5.31
N TYR A 24 -1.48 -0.33 4.21
CA TYR A 24 -0.09 -0.05 3.90
C TYR A 24 0.16 1.45 3.80
N LEU A 25 -0.68 2.15 3.03
CA LEU A 25 -0.51 3.59 2.80
C LEU A 25 -0.66 4.40 4.08
N GLU A 26 -1.53 3.95 5.00
CA GLU A 26 -1.67 4.61 6.30
C GLU A 26 -0.37 4.57 7.10
N ILE A 27 0.36 3.47 7.02
CA ILE A 27 1.66 3.34 7.69
C ILE A 27 2.74 4.13 6.93
N ALA A 28 2.80 3.98 5.62
CA ALA A 28 3.81 4.66 4.80
C ALA A 28 3.65 6.20 4.87
N ALA A 29 2.42 6.68 5.04
CA ALA A 29 2.12 8.11 5.09
C ALA A 29 2.36 8.76 6.44
N SER A 30 2.71 7.99 7.48
CA SER A 30 2.79 8.50 8.84
C SER A 30 4.05 8.02 9.54
N PHE A 31 4.97 8.94 9.82
CA PHE A 31 6.16 8.60 10.60
C PHE A 31 5.80 8.13 12.01
N GLU A 32 4.75 8.69 12.58
CA GLU A 32 4.27 8.27 13.90
C GLU A 32 3.77 6.83 13.86
N ALA A 33 2.98 6.47 12.84
CA ALA A 33 2.50 5.10 12.69
C ALA A 33 3.65 4.11 12.50
N GLN A 34 4.69 4.50 11.76
CA GLN A 34 5.89 3.67 11.60
C GLN A 34 6.60 3.46 12.94
N ARG A 35 6.72 4.51 13.75
CA ARG A 35 7.34 4.40 15.08
C ARG A 35 6.50 3.54 16.01
N ASP A 36 5.19 3.66 15.96
CA ASP A 36 4.29 2.81 16.76
C ASP A 36 4.45 1.35 16.37
N PHE A 37 4.53 1.06 15.08
CA PHE A 37 4.78 -0.28 14.57
C PHE A 37 6.11 -0.81 15.12
N GLN A 38 7.18 -0.01 15.05
CA GLN A 38 8.50 -0.41 15.55
C GLN A 38 8.47 -0.67 17.06
N THR A 39 7.70 0.10 17.80
CA THR A 39 7.57 -0.10 19.25
C THR A 39 6.83 -1.41 19.56
N GLN A 40 5.79 -1.73 18.81
CA GLN A 40 5.02 -2.95 18.99
C GLN A 40 5.74 -4.20 18.48
N ALA A 41 6.63 -4.03 17.51
CA ALA A 41 7.37 -5.12 16.89
C ALA A 41 8.87 -4.81 16.91
N PRO A 42 9.50 -4.81 18.09
CA PRO A 42 10.90 -4.36 18.21
C PRO A 42 11.90 -5.21 17.45
N GLU A 43 11.54 -6.45 17.14
CA GLU A 43 12.42 -7.36 16.39
C GLU A 43 12.29 -7.18 14.88
N THR A 44 11.28 -6.44 14.42
CA THR A 44 11.04 -6.20 13.00
C THR A 44 11.83 -4.98 12.56
N HIS A 45 12.47 -5.06 11.40
CA HIS A 45 13.08 -3.90 10.77
C HIS A 45 12.02 -3.16 9.97
N VAL A 46 11.33 -2.24 10.61
CA VAL A 46 10.13 -1.60 10.06
C VAL A 46 10.43 -0.83 8.77
N ALA A 47 11.59 -0.17 8.67
CA ALA A 47 11.96 0.53 7.44
C ALA A 47 11.95 -0.42 6.23
N THR A 48 12.53 -1.61 6.38
CA THR A 48 12.53 -2.62 5.32
C THR A 48 11.10 -3.06 4.99
N GLU A 49 10.28 -3.32 6.02
CA GLU A 49 8.90 -3.71 5.81
C GLU A 49 8.11 -2.65 5.04
N VAL A 50 8.23 -1.39 5.42
CA VAL A 50 7.53 -0.29 4.74
C VAL A 50 7.97 -0.19 3.28
N LEU A 51 9.25 -0.36 3.00
CA LEU A 51 9.74 -0.27 1.62
C LEU A 51 9.34 -1.49 0.79
N GLU A 52 9.39 -2.70 1.36
CA GLU A 52 9.20 -3.94 0.60
C GLU A 52 7.73 -4.33 0.44
N GLN A 53 6.87 -4.00 1.40
CA GLN A 53 5.46 -4.45 1.37
C GLN A 53 4.68 -3.93 0.17
N TRP A 54 5.06 -2.77 -0.35
CA TRP A 54 4.40 -2.25 -1.55
C TRP A 54 4.45 -3.27 -2.69
N ALA A 55 5.60 -3.88 -2.90
CA ALA A 55 5.79 -4.86 -3.98
C ALA A 55 4.98 -6.15 -3.76
N ASP A 56 4.59 -6.43 -2.52
CA ASP A 56 3.75 -7.60 -2.22
C ASP A 56 2.33 -7.43 -2.78
N TRP A 57 1.84 -6.18 -2.85
CA TRP A 57 0.49 -5.88 -3.30
C TRP A 57 0.43 -5.38 -4.73
N VAL A 58 1.50 -4.73 -5.19
CA VAL A 58 1.54 -4.09 -6.50
C VAL A 58 2.67 -4.74 -7.31
N SER A 59 2.29 -5.78 -8.06
CA SER A 59 3.23 -6.53 -8.90
C SER A 59 3.57 -5.75 -10.16
N SER A 60 4.51 -6.28 -10.96
CA SER A 60 4.83 -5.71 -12.26
C SER A 60 3.64 -5.76 -13.22
N ASN A 61 2.67 -6.65 -12.97
CA ASN A 61 1.44 -6.80 -13.76
C ASN A 61 0.23 -6.13 -13.13
N TRP A 62 0.44 -5.19 -12.23
CA TRP A 62 -0.67 -4.62 -11.47
C TRP A 62 -1.75 -3.98 -12.35
N ARG A 63 -1.39 -3.49 -13.53
CA ARG A 63 -2.37 -2.85 -14.42
C ARG A 63 -3.44 -3.83 -14.88
N GLU A 64 -3.09 -5.10 -15.03
CA GLU A 64 -4.03 -6.16 -15.37
C GLU A 64 -4.71 -6.76 -14.14
N GLU A 65 -4.04 -6.72 -12.99
CA GLU A 65 -4.52 -7.34 -11.76
C GLU A 65 -5.45 -6.42 -10.96
N LEU A 66 -5.03 -5.16 -10.79
CA LEU A 66 -5.76 -4.18 -9.97
C LEU A 66 -6.68 -3.36 -10.87
N LYS A 67 -7.73 -3.99 -11.35
CA LYS A 67 -8.57 -3.45 -12.42
C LYS A 67 -9.86 -2.82 -11.91
N THR A 68 -10.50 -2.06 -12.79
CA THR A 68 -11.82 -1.49 -12.52
C THR A 68 -12.89 -2.58 -12.56
N PRO A 69 -14.02 -2.40 -11.88
CA PRO A 69 -14.39 -1.23 -11.08
C PRO A 69 -13.88 -1.25 -9.64
N THR A 70 -13.24 -2.34 -9.19
CA THR A 70 -12.76 -2.44 -7.81
C THR A 70 -11.76 -1.33 -7.51
N PHE A 71 -10.82 -1.10 -8.44
CA PHE A 71 -9.93 0.07 -8.39
C PHE A 71 -10.45 1.08 -9.41
N SER A 72 -10.75 2.29 -8.97
CA SER A 72 -11.21 3.34 -9.88
C SER A 72 -10.06 3.84 -10.76
N GLU A 73 -10.39 4.54 -11.84
CA GLU A 73 -9.35 5.16 -12.68
C GLU A 73 -8.49 6.15 -11.90
N GLN A 74 -9.10 6.93 -11.00
CA GLN A 74 -8.35 7.84 -10.14
C GLN A 74 -7.38 7.09 -9.24
N GLU A 75 -7.82 5.96 -8.68
CA GLU A 75 -6.96 5.13 -7.82
C GLU A 75 -5.84 4.52 -8.60
N ARG A 76 -6.09 4.05 -9.82
CA ARG A 76 -5.06 3.50 -10.68
C ARG A 76 -4.01 4.56 -11.06
N ASN A 77 -4.47 5.80 -11.32
CA ASN A 77 -3.55 6.92 -11.55
C ASN A 77 -2.72 7.23 -10.32
N ALA A 78 -3.34 7.18 -9.13
CA ALA A 78 -2.63 7.40 -7.88
C ALA A 78 -1.56 6.33 -7.65
N ILE A 79 -1.85 5.07 -7.97
CA ILE A 79 -0.87 3.97 -7.90
C ILE A 79 0.31 4.28 -8.83
N THR A 80 0.04 4.73 -10.04
CA THR A 80 1.11 5.06 -11.00
C THR A 80 2.06 6.14 -10.43
N LEU A 81 1.49 7.18 -9.82
CA LEU A 81 2.30 8.26 -9.24
C LEU A 81 3.10 7.78 -8.03
N PHE A 82 2.46 7.03 -7.14
CA PHE A 82 3.17 6.50 -5.98
C PHE A 82 4.27 5.53 -6.39
N GLN A 83 3.97 4.65 -7.35
CA GLN A 83 4.93 3.66 -7.86
C GLN A 83 6.21 4.34 -8.35
N SER A 84 6.08 5.47 -9.02
CA SER A 84 7.22 6.22 -9.51
C SER A 84 8.12 6.70 -8.37
N VAL A 85 7.52 7.28 -7.33
CA VAL A 85 8.28 7.75 -6.15
C VAL A 85 8.87 6.58 -5.39
N TRP A 86 8.09 5.50 -5.22
CA TRP A 86 8.56 4.28 -4.55
C TRP A 86 9.78 3.69 -5.26
N GLN A 87 9.74 3.62 -6.59
CA GLN A 87 10.85 3.09 -7.38
C GLN A 87 12.11 3.95 -7.20
N ASP A 88 11.95 5.27 -7.23
CA ASP A 88 13.07 6.19 -7.02
C ASP A 88 13.65 6.02 -5.62
N THR A 89 12.79 5.89 -4.60
CA THR A 89 13.21 5.66 -3.21
C THR A 89 13.97 4.34 -3.09
N HIS A 90 13.40 3.28 -3.68
CA HIS A 90 14.01 1.95 -3.66
C HIS A 90 15.40 1.96 -4.30
N ASN A 91 15.57 2.69 -5.39
CA ASN A 91 16.84 2.75 -6.12
C ASN A 91 17.86 3.67 -5.45
N THR A 92 17.41 4.67 -4.69
CA THR A 92 18.28 5.66 -4.06
C THR A 92 18.87 5.16 -2.75
N LEU A 93 18.09 4.40 -1.98
CA LEU A 93 18.52 3.96 -0.66
C LEU A 93 19.49 2.79 -0.74
N VAL A 94 20.58 2.90 0.04
CA VAL A 94 21.62 1.87 0.11
C VAL A 94 21.20 0.77 1.07
N ARG A 95 21.46 -0.47 0.68
CA ARG A 95 21.15 -1.66 1.51
C ARG A 95 22.37 -2.08 2.31
N PRO A 96 22.20 -2.56 3.54
CA PRO A 96 20.94 -2.66 4.29
C PRO A 96 20.45 -1.28 4.73
N LEU A 97 19.12 -1.15 4.88
CA LEU A 97 18.54 0.13 5.30
C LEU A 97 18.92 0.44 6.75
N PRO A 98 19.11 1.73 7.09
CA PRO A 98 19.36 2.10 8.48
C PRO A 98 18.12 1.91 9.36
N ALA A 99 18.29 2.09 10.66
CA ALA A 99 17.20 2.03 11.61
C ALA A 99 16.12 3.09 11.28
N LEU A 100 14.91 2.85 11.72
CA LEU A 100 13.75 3.67 11.34
C LEU A 100 13.94 5.16 11.68
N ASP A 101 14.36 5.46 12.90
CA ASP A 101 14.54 6.84 13.34
C ASP A 101 15.57 7.59 12.50
N TYR A 102 16.56 6.89 12.01
CA TYR A 102 17.60 7.47 11.16
C TYR A 102 17.09 7.69 9.74
N ILE A 103 16.40 6.68 9.16
CA ILE A 103 15.90 6.76 7.78
C ILE A 103 14.81 7.84 7.64
N GLN A 104 14.04 8.09 8.70
CA GLN A 104 13.00 9.12 8.67
C GLN A 104 13.58 10.53 8.47
N LEU A 105 14.87 10.71 8.66
CA LEU A 105 15.56 11.98 8.38
C LEU A 105 15.97 12.11 6.92
N ALA A 106 15.98 11.01 6.16
CA ALA A 106 16.42 11.02 4.77
C ALA A 106 15.38 11.70 3.85
N PRO A 107 15.81 12.59 2.95
CA PRO A 107 14.89 13.26 2.02
C PRO A 107 14.06 12.28 1.19
N ALA A 108 14.67 11.16 0.73
CA ALA A 108 13.95 10.15 -0.05
C ALA A 108 12.80 9.54 0.74
N TRP A 109 13.00 9.30 2.04
CA TRP A 109 11.96 8.73 2.90
C TRP A 109 10.83 9.73 3.17
N GLN A 110 11.17 11.00 3.31
CA GLN A 110 10.18 12.07 3.46
C GLN A 110 9.34 12.22 2.19
N GLN A 111 9.95 12.10 1.02
CA GLN A 111 9.23 12.13 -0.26
C GLN A 111 8.29 10.94 -0.40
N LEU A 112 8.72 9.76 0.03
CA LEU A 112 7.89 8.57 0.03
C LEU A 112 6.65 8.76 0.91
N ARG A 113 6.84 9.35 2.09
CA ARG A 113 5.73 9.65 3.01
C ARG A 113 4.71 10.58 2.35
N VAL A 114 5.16 11.66 1.74
CA VAL A 114 4.26 12.62 1.08
C VAL A 114 3.51 11.95 -0.07
N ALA A 115 4.21 11.16 -0.87
CA ALA A 115 3.59 10.43 -1.98
C ALA A 115 2.54 9.42 -1.48
N ALA A 116 2.83 8.74 -0.37
CA ALA A 116 1.89 7.82 0.26
C ALA A 116 0.64 8.55 0.75
N GLU A 117 0.82 9.72 1.35
CA GLU A 117 -0.28 10.56 1.82
C GLU A 117 -1.18 10.98 0.66
N ASP A 118 -0.58 11.41 -0.45
CA ASP A 118 -1.34 11.81 -1.63
C ASP A 118 -2.13 10.63 -2.22
N CYS A 119 -1.51 9.46 -2.30
CA CYS A 119 -2.16 8.26 -2.80
C CYS A 119 -3.30 7.84 -1.87
N LEU A 120 -3.05 7.84 -0.57
CA LEU A 120 -4.05 7.48 0.44
C LEU A 120 -5.28 8.40 0.35
N ARG A 121 -5.06 9.69 0.13
CA ARG A 121 -6.16 10.65 0.02
C ARG A 121 -7.11 10.27 -1.11
N VAL A 122 -6.59 9.82 -2.24
CA VAL A 122 -7.42 9.37 -3.37
C VAL A 122 -8.24 8.14 -3.00
N PHE A 123 -7.60 7.14 -2.39
CA PHE A 123 -8.29 5.92 -1.95
C PHE A 123 -9.37 6.23 -0.92
N MET A 124 -9.14 7.18 -0.04
CA MET A 124 -10.07 7.50 1.04
C MET A 124 -11.28 8.30 0.57
N LEU A 125 -11.34 8.71 -0.70
CA LEU A 125 -12.56 9.27 -1.27
C LEU A 125 -13.69 8.24 -1.22
N ARG A 126 -13.39 6.95 -1.40
CA ARG A 126 -14.35 5.86 -1.22
C ARG A 126 -14.16 5.11 0.10
N GLY A 127 -12.95 5.13 0.66
CA GLY A 127 -12.58 4.36 1.84
C GLY A 127 -12.48 2.87 1.55
N LYS A 128 -12.46 2.08 2.61
CA LYS A 128 -12.38 0.62 2.49
C LYS A 128 -13.67 0.04 1.94
N LEU A 129 -13.54 -1.03 1.18
CA LEU A 129 -14.67 -1.79 0.66
C LEU A 129 -14.91 -3.02 1.52
N SER A 130 -16.04 -3.70 1.29
CA SER A 130 -16.37 -4.90 2.05
C SER A 130 -15.31 -6.00 1.83
N ASP A 131 -15.04 -6.77 2.88
CA ASP A 131 -14.20 -7.97 2.81
C ASP A 131 -15.01 -9.21 2.42
N VAL A 132 -16.34 -9.13 2.38
CA VAL A 132 -17.20 -10.31 2.24
C VAL A 132 -18.22 -10.16 1.13
N GLU A 133 -18.56 -8.94 0.69
CA GLU A 133 -19.59 -8.70 -0.33
C GLU A 133 -19.04 -7.82 -1.44
N GLU A 134 -19.49 -8.08 -2.67
CA GLU A 134 -19.09 -7.25 -3.80
C GLU A 134 -19.68 -5.84 -3.66
N ALA A 135 -18.81 -4.85 -3.87
CA ALA A 135 -19.23 -3.46 -3.86
C ALA A 135 -20.07 -3.14 -5.09
N ILE A 136 -21.06 -2.28 -4.92
CA ILE A 136 -21.92 -1.79 -6.00
C ILE A 136 -21.22 -0.59 -6.67
N GLY A 137 -21.18 -0.59 -7.97
CA GLY A 137 -20.67 0.55 -8.72
C GLY A 137 -19.41 0.29 -9.49
#